data_4bd4812c8f02c3553cdc9dade7b991d6
#
_entry.id   4bd4812c8f02c3553cdc9dade7b991d6
#
_cell.length_a   1.000
_cell.length_b   1.000
_cell.length_c   1.000
_cell.angle_alpha   90.00
_cell.angle_beta   90.00
_cell.angle_gamma   90.00
#
_symmetry.space_group_name_H-M   'P 1'
#
loop_
_entity.id
_entity.type
_entity.pdbx_description
1 polymer ?
#
loop_
_entity_poly.entity_id
_entity_poly.type
_entity_poly.pdbx_seq_one_letter_code
_entity_poly.pdbx_strand_id
1 'polypeptide(L)'
;LRLYVILDPDLTRGRTVAAVASAAIAGGAPLLQVRAKGATTRRLIALVDAVQAVAGPHGVPVIVNDRADVAIACGAAGVHLGPDDLPPAAARRLLGTGALVGCSAGTPDEAIAAALGGADYVGTGDVFGTTSKGDADAPIGLAGLAAVVAASSIPVVAIGGVTAANAGQAIAAGAAGVAVIGAVGLADDPEAAARAIRDAEASA
;
A
#
# COMPACT_ATOMS: atom_id res chain seq x y z
N LEU A 1 0.41 -3.97 9.70
CA LEU A 1 0.68 -3.83 8.26
C LEU A 1 0.57 -5.17 7.47
N ARG A 2 -0.12 -6.18 8.00
CA ARG A 2 -0.11 -7.48 7.30
C ARG A 2 -0.62 -7.35 5.87
N LEU A 3 -1.91 -7.26 5.62
CA LEU A 3 -2.46 -7.09 4.28
C LEU A 3 -2.79 -5.61 4.00
N TYR A 4 -2.14 -5.00 3.03
CA TYR A 4 -2.33 -3.63 2.59
C TYR A 4 -2.97 -3.62 1.19
N VAL A 5 -4.25 -3.27 1.09
CA VAL A 5 -4.95 -3.26 -0.20
C VAL A 5 -4.92 -1.86 -0.80
N ILE A 6 -4.34 -1.75 -1.99
CA ILE A 6 -4.28 -0.51 -2.76
C ILE A 6 -5.41 -0.52 -3.79
N LEU A 7 -6.26 0.48 -3.71
CA LEU A 7 -7.46 0.66 -4.53
C LEU A 7 -7.15 1.63 -5.67
N ASP A 8 -7.11 1.10 -6.87
CA ASP A 8 -6.91 1.88 -8.09
C ASP A 8 -8.18 1.75 -8.96
N PRO A 9 -8.87 2.85 -9.33
CA PRO A 9 -10.13 2.79 -10.07
C PRO A 9 -10.00 2.09 -11.43
N ASP A 10 -8.80 2.07 -12.02
CA ASP A 10 -8.55 1.42 -13.30
C ASP A 10 -8.37 -0.11 -13.15
N LEU A 11 -8.22 -0.60 -11.92
CA LEU A 11 -7.96 -2.01 -11.59
C LEU A 11 -9.07 -2.61 -10.70
N THR A 12 -10.34 -2.34 -11.04
CA THR A 12 -11.51 -2.81 -10.26
C THR A 12 -12.46 -3.71 -11.04
N ARG A 13 -12.17 -4.03 -12.29
CA ARG A 13 -13.12 -4.75 -13.21
C ARG A 13 -14.49 -4.07 -13.31
N GLY A 14 -14.52 -2.74 -13.35
CA GLY A 14 -15.75 -1.96 -13.45
C GLY A 14 -16.53 -1.79 -12.14
N ARG A 15 -16.03 -2.33 -11.01
CA ARG A 15 -16.60 -2.06 -9.69
C ARG A 15 -16.21 -0.65 -9.22
N THR A 16 -16.94 -0.10 -8.26
CA THR A 16 -16.50 1.12 -7.57
C THR A 16 -15.35 0.79 -6.60
N VAL A 17 -14.44 1.75 -6.36
CA VAL A 17 -13.38 1.56 -5.35
C VAL A 17 -13.95 1.28 -3.95
N ALA A 18 -15.11 1.87 -3.62
CA ALA A 18 -15.79 1.61 -2.35
C ALA A 18 -16.30 0.16 -2.25
N ALA A 19 -16.79 -0.43 -3.33
CA ALA A 19 -17.21 -1.83 -3.34
C ALA A 19 -16.02 -2.78 -3.16
N VAL A 20 -14.88 -2.50 -3.80
CA VAL A 20 -13.65 -3.28 -3.61
C VAL A 20 -13.10 -3.07 -2.19
N ALA A 21 -13.16 -1.86 -1.64
CA ALA A 21 -12.77 -1.56 -0.27
C ALA A 21 -13.59 -2.36 0.75
N SER A 22 -14.93 -2.37 0.59
CA SER A 22 -15.84 -3.13 1.45
C SER A 22 -15.52 -4.62 1.43
N ALA A 23 -15.31 -5.20 0.25
CA ALA A 23 -14.93 -6.60 0.09
C ALA A 23 -13.55 -6.90 0.70
N ALA A 24 -12.55 -6.03 0.50
CA ALA A 24 -11.22 -6.18 1.08
C ALA A 24 -11.27 -6.16 2.63
N ILE A 25 -12.08 -5.26 3.21
CA ILE A 25 -12.30 -5.19 4.67
C ILE A 25 -12.97 -6.47 5.17
N ALA A 26 -14.00 -6.98 4.50
CA ALA A 26 -14.66 -8.23 4.84
C ALA A 26 -13.69 -9.43 4.75
N GLY A 27 -12.74 -9.39 3.81
CA GLY A 27 -11.62 -10.34 3.70
C GLY A 27 -10.53 -10.17 4.76
N GLY A 28 -10.61 -9.10 5.58
CA GLY A 28 -9.71 -8.86 6.72
C GLY A 28 -8.54 -7.93 6.43
N ALA A 29 -8.61 -7.07 5.42
CA ALA A 29 -7.60 -6.05 5.16
C ALA A 29 -7.60 -4.97 6.28
N PRO A 30 -6.49 -4.80 7.03
CA PRO A 30 -6.42 -3.84 8.12
C PRO A 30 -5.97 -2.43 7.67
N LEU A 31 -5.62 -2.27 6.40
CA LEU A 31 -5.12 -1.01 5.84
C LEU A 31 -5.50 -0.89 4.36
N LEU A 32 -5.99 0.29 3.99
CA LEU A 32 -6.35 0.60 2.61
C LEU A 32 -5.55 1.80 2.10
N GLN A 33 -5.30 1.85 0.78
CA GLN A 33 -4.75 3.03 0.10
C GLN A 33 -5.64 3.37 -1.09
N VAL A 34 -5.89 4.65 -1.31
CA VAL A 34 -6.50 5.16 -2.54
C VAL A 34 -5.41 5.67 -3.45
N ARG A 35 -5.26 5.05 -4.63
CA ARG A 35 -4.32 5.43 -5.68
C ARG A 35 -5.10 5.71 -6.96
N ALA A 36 -4.98 6.92 -7.51
CA ALA A 36 -5.61 7.30 -8.76
C ALA A 36 -4.68 8.25 -9.52
N LYS A 37 -3.61 7.69 -10.12
CA LYS A 37 -2.64 8.48 -10.90
C LYS A 37 -3.36 9.17 -12.07
N GLY A 38 -3.06 10.45 -12.29
CA GLY A 38 -3.70 11.25 -13.33
C GLY A 38 -5.10 11.76 -13.01
N ALA A 39 -5.71 11.42 -11.88
CA ALA A 39 -6.99 11.97 -11.47
C ALA A 39 -6.85 13.45 -11.07
N THR A 40 -7.88 14.23 -11.37
CA THR A 40 -7.98 15.59 -10.82
C THR A 40 -8.08 15.54 -9.30
N THR A 41 -7.62 16.59 -8.60
CA THR A 41 -7.74 16.69 -7.13
C THR A 41 -9.16 16.45 -6.65
N ARG A 42 -10.17 17.05 -7.31
CA ARG A 42 -11.60 16.86 -6.98
C ARG A 42 -12.02 15.39 -7.10
N ARG A 43 -11.55 14.68 -8.13
CA ARG A 43 -11.84 13.26 -8.31
C ARG A 43 -11.18 12.40 -7.25
N LEU A 44 -9.92 12.69 -6.92
CA LEU A 44 -9.20 11.95 -5.88
C LEU A 44 -9.87 12.14 -4.51
N ILE A 45 -10.26 13.37 -4.14
CA ILE A 45 -11.04 13.63 -2.91
C ILE A 45 -12.31 12.77 -2.89
N ALA A 46 -13.11 12.79 -3.95
CA ALA A 46 -14.35 11.99 -4.00
C ALA A 46 -14.10 10.48 -3.85
N LEU A 47 -12.98 9.96 -4.36
CA LEU A 47 -12.59 8.56 -4.19
C LEU A 47 -12.18 8.26 -2.74
N VAL A 48 -11.40 9.14 -2.13
CA VAL A 48 -10.98 9.01 -0.72
C VAL A 48 -12.19 9.03 0.20
N ASP A 49 -13.08 10.01 0.04
CA ASP A 49 -14.32 10.12 0.83
C ASP A 49 -15.20 8.86 0.72
N ALA A 50 -15.35 8.34 -0.51
CA ALA A 50 -16.13 7.12 -0.75
C ALA A 50 -15.52 5.88 -0.06
N VAL A 51 -14.18 5.77 -0.02
CA VAL A 51 -13.49 4.67 0.68
C VAL A 51 -13.56 4.86 2.19
N GLN A 52 -13.37 6.08 2.69
CA GLN A 52 -13.47 6.38 4.12
C GLN A 52 -14.89 6.11 4.67
N ALA A 53 -15.94 6.37 3.87
CA ALA A 53 -17.32 6.09 4.26
C ALA A 53 -17.56 4.61 4.55
N VAL A 54 -16.89 3.69 3.85
CA VAL A 54 -17.00 2.25 4.10
C VAL A 54 -15.95 1.73 5.09
N ALA A 55 -14.79 2.37 5.19
CA ALA A 55 -13.70 1.97 6.08
C ALA A 55 -13.91 2.43 7.53
N GLY A 56 -14.47 3.64 7.73
CA GLY A 56 -14.65 4.27 9.02
C GLY A 56 -15.45 3.44 10.04
N PRO A 57 -16.61 2.84 9.69
CA PRO A 57 -17.36 1.97 10.60
C PRO A 57 -16.58 0.76 11.11
N HIS A 58 -15.53 0.34 10.40
CA HIS A 58 -14.69 -0.79 10.75
C HIS A 58 -13.36 -0.37 11.41
N GLY A 59 -13.12 0.93 11.57
CA GLY A 59 -11.86 1.46 12.11
C GLY A 59 -10.64 1.19 11.21
N VAL A 60 -10.85 0.94 9.91
CA VAL A 60 -9.76 0.66 8.96
C VAL A 60 -9.19 1.98 8.44
N PRO A 61 -7.90 2.27 8.67
CA PRO A 61 -7.27 3.48 8.18
C PRO A 61 -7.15 3.51 6.66
N VAL A 62 -7.30 4.72 6.10
CA VAL A 62 -7.16 4.98 4.67
C VAL A 62 -5.97 5.89 4.43
N ILE A 63 -5.06 5.46 3.56
CA ILE A 63 -3.87 6.20 3.10
C ILE A 63 -4.14 6.79 1.73
N VAL A 64 -3.65 7.99 1.46
CA VAL A 64 -3.69 8.61 0.13
C VAL A 64 -2.34 8.44 -0.56
N ASN A 65 -2.35 8.03 -1.83
CA ASN A 65 -1.13 7.92 -2.62
C ASN A 65 -0.64 9.30 -3.10
N ASP A 66 0.65 9.63 -2.97
CA ASP A 66 1.38 10.81 -3.46
C ASP A 66 0.93 12.16 -2.85
N ARG A 67 -0.34 12.37 -2.62
CA ARG A 67 -0.99 13.68 -2.38
C ARG A 67 -1.22 13.96 -0.89
N ALA A 68 -0.19 14.47 -0.21
CA ALA A 68 -0.28 14.88 1.21
C ALA A 68 -1.35 15.97 1.46
N ASP A 69 -1.53 16.88 0.51
CA ASP A 69 -2.56 17.91 0.57
C ASP A 69 -3.99 17.33 0.56
N VAL A 70 -4.22 16.28 -0.25
CA VAL A 70 -5.49 15.57 -0.27
C VAL A 70 -5.68 14.75 1.02
N ALA A 71 -4.63 14.13 1.53
CA ALA A 71 -4.69 13.41 2.80
C ALA A 71 -5.14 14.34 3.94
N ILE A 72 -4.61 15.57 4.00
CA ILE A 72 -5.03 16.59 4.97
C ILE A 72 -6.48 17.01 4.73
N ALA A 73 -6.83 17.33 3.48
CA ALA A 73 -8.17 17.82 3.13
C ALA A 73 -9.28 16.83 3.47
N CYS A 74 -9.02 15.53 3.34
CA CYS A 74 -9.98 14.46 3.63
C CYS A 74 -9.87 13.92 5.08
N GLY A 75 -8.91 14.38 5.89
CA GLY A 75 -8.64 13.79 7.20
C GLY A 75 -8.26 12.30 7.11
N ALA A 76 -7.52 11.91 6.06
CA ALA A 76 -7.06 10.54 5.88
C ALA A 76 -5.99 10.18 6.92
N ALA A 77 -5.80 8.88 7.17
CA ALA A 77 -4.85 8.40 8.17
C ALA A 77 -3.38 8.70 7.83
N GLY A 78 -3.08 9.03 6.55
CA GLY A 78 -1.73 9.36 6.13
C GLY A 78 -1.54 9.38 4.63
N VAL A 79 -0.28 9.34 4.21
CA VAL A 79 0.15 9.39 2.82
C VAL A 79 1.18 8.30 2.53
N HIS A 80 1.20 7.79 1.30
CA HIS A 80 2.30 6.99 0.76
C HIS A 80 2.98 7.75 -0.38
N LEU A 81 4.30 7.88 -0.32
CA LEU A 81 5.10 8.74 -1.18
C LEU A 81 6.02 7.90 -2.07
N GLY A 82 6.03 8.20 -3.35
CA GLY A 82 7.02 7.71 -4.31
C GLY A 82 8.31 8.55 -4.29
N PRO A 83 9.31 8.17 -5.11
CA PRO A 83 10.62 8.83 -5.15
C PRO A 83 10.55 10.29 -5.64
N ASP A 84 9.57 10.61 -6.49
CA ASP A 84 9.39 11.95 -7.09
C ASP A 84 8.42 12.84 -6.31
N ASP A 85 7.85 12.33 -5.21
CA ASP A 85 6.90 13.04 -4.37
C ASP A 85 7.61 13.89 -3.29
N LEU A 86 6.82 14.39 -2.33
CA LEU A 86 7.37 15.11 -1.18
C LEU A 86 8.35 14.22 -0.39
N PRO A 87 9.53 14.75 0.02
CA PRO A 87 10.37 14.02 0.96
C PRO A 87 9.63 13.70 2.26
N PRO A 88 9.86 12.52 2.90
CA PRO A 88 9.16 12.10 4.12
C PRO A 88 9.15 13.17 5.22
N ALA A 89 10.28 13.86 5.44
CA ALA A 89 10.39 14.92 6.43
C ALA A 89 9.49 16.14 6.13
N ALA A 90 9.24 16.43 4.86
CA ALA A 90 8.31 17.50 4.46
C ALA A 90 6.86 17.06 4.70
N ALA A 91 6.51 15.85 4.32
CA ALA A 91 5.18 15.28 4.58
C ALA A 91 4.89 15.21 6.09
N ARG A 92 5.87 14.78 6.90
CA ARG A 92 5.76 14.75 8.36
C ARG A 92 5.49 16.12 8.96
N ARG A 93 6.15 17.18 8.47
CA ARG A 93 5.88 18.56 8.92
C ARG A 93 4.46 19.03 8.57
N LEU A 94 3.92 18.59 7.43
CA LEU A 94 2.57 18.96 6.99
C LEU A 94 1.48 18.19 7.74
N LEU A 95 1.67 16.88 7.92
CA LEU A 95 0.68 15.96 8.46
C LEU A 95 0.73 15.85 9.99
N GLY A 96 1.85 16.24 10.62
CA GLY A 96 2.07 16.06 12.05
C GLY A 96 2.47 14.64 12.43
N THR A 97 2.65 14.40 13.74
CA THR A 97 3.20 13.13 14.27
C THR A 97 2.15 12.00 14.34
N GLY A 98 0.86 12.34 14.25
CA GLY A 98 -0.22 11.35 14.34
C GLY A 98 -0.56 10.66 13.02
N ALA A 99 -0.08 11.17 11.88
CA ALA A 99 -0.35 10.60 10.57
C ALA A 99 0.68 9.54 10.18
N LEU A 100 0.25 8.56 9.38
CA LEU A 100 1.13 7.57 8.78
C LEU A 100 1.82 8.14 7.54
N VAL A 101 3.13 8.04 7.47
CA VAL A 101 3.93 8.39 6.29
C VAL A 101 4.62 7.13 5.78
N GLY A 102 4.17 6.61 4.65
CA GLY A 102 4.84 5.51 3.94
C GLY A 102 5.69 6.03 2.80
N CYS A 103 6.75 5.32 2.45
CA CYS A 103 7.60 5.64 1.31
C CYS A 103 7.90 4.41 0.48
N SER A 104 8.02 4.57 -0.84
CA SER A 104 8.59 3.54 -1.69
C SER A 104 10.12 3.50 -1.49
N ALA A 105 10.69 2.30 -1.39
CA ALA A 105 12.12 2.06 -1.34
C ALA A 105 12.46 0.73 -2.02
N GLY A 106 13.23 0.78 -3.11
CA GLY A 106 13.67 -0.41 -3.86
C GLY A 106 15.03 -0.93 -3.42
N THR A 107 15.79 -0.12 -2.66
CA THR A 107 17.16 -0.44 -2.23
C THR A 107 17.35 -0.25 -0.72
N PRO A 108 18.38 -0.89 -0.11
CA PRO A 108 18.77 -0.66 1.29
C PRO A 108 18.99 0.81 1.64
N ASP A 109 19.68 1.55 0.79
CA ASP A 109 20.02 2.96 1.04
C ASP A 109 18.75 3.83 1.04
N GLU A 110 17.80 3.57 0.14
CA GLU A 110 16.51 4.26 0.11
C GLU A 110 15.68 3.98 1.37
N ALA A 111 15.69 2.73 1.86
CA ALA A 111 14.98 2.39 3.09
C ALA A 111 15.57 3.09 4.32
N ILE A 112 16.91 3.16 4.42
CA ILE A 112 17.61 3.93 5.45
C ILE A 112 17.25 5.42 5.35
N ALA A 113 17.29 6.00 4.15
CA ALA A 113 16.95 7.40 3.93
C ALA A 113 15.50 7.71 4.29
N ALA A 114 14.55 6.83 3.93
CA ALA A 114 13.14 6.97 4.29
C ALA A 114 12.94 6.96 5.81
N ALA A 115 13.58 6.01 6.53
CA ALA A 115 13.51 5.92 7.99
C ALA A 115 14.08 7.17 8.66
N LEU A 116 15.26 7.64 8.25
CA LEU A 116 15.88 8.88 8.75
C LEU A 116 15.02 10.11 8.42
N GLY A 117 14.30 10.08 7.31
CA GLY A 117 13.35 11.12 6.92
C GLY A 117 12.04 11.12 7.71
N GLY A 118 11.80 10.16 8.60
CA GLY A 118 10.61 10.08 9.45
C GLY A 118 9.44 9.35 8.81
N ALA A 119 9.69 8.45 7.86
CA ALA A 119 8.70 7.49 7.40
C ALA A 119 8.39 6.46 8.49
N ASP A 120 7.15 5.96 8.53
CA ASP A 120 6.70 4.94 9.47
C ASP A 120 6.83 3.52 8.90
N TYR A 121 6.87 3.39 7.57
CA TYR A 121 7.09 2.14 6.87
C TYR A 121 7.61 2.40 5.45
N VAL A 122 8.21 1.40 4.84
CA VAL A 122 8.55 1.40 3.42
C VAL A 122 7.79 0.34 2.65
N GLY A 123 7.39 0.67 1.42
CA GLY A 123 6.88 -0.26 0.42
C GLY A 123 8.01 -0.66 -0.52
N THR A 124 8.36 -1.94 -0.55
CA THR A 124 9.51 -2.46 -1.29
C THR A 124 9.07 -3.41 -2.40
N GLY A 125 9.45 -3.12 -3.60
CA GLY A 125 9.17 -3.91 -4.79
C GLY A 125 9.73 -3.26 -6.06
N ASP A 126 9.53 -3.89 -7.20
CA ASP A 126 8.70 -5.03 -7.52
C ASP A 126 9.35 -6.36 -7.04
N VAL A 127 8.66 -7.17 -6.24
CA VAL A 127 9.26 -8.41 -5.71
C VAL A 127 9.10 -9.60 -6.67
N PHE A 128 7.89 -9.83 -7.22
CA PHE A 128 7.58 -11.04 -8.00
C PHE A 128 7.25 -10.76 -9.47
N GLY A 129 7.35 -9.52 -9.92
CA GLY A 129 6.91 -9.09 -11.25
C GLY A 129 5.45 -8.64 -11.27
N THR A 130 5.19 -7.40 -11.66
CA THR A 130 3.83 -6.85 -11.74
C THR A 130 3.51 -6.25 -13.10
N THR A 131 2.25 -6.38 -13.50
CA THR A 131 1.66 -5.65 -14.64
C THR A 131 0.71 -4.54 -14.19
N SER A 132 0.53 -4.37 -12.87
CA SER A 132 -0.42 -3.40 -12.30
C SER A 132 0.10 -1.97 -12.30
N LYS A 133 1.41 -1.76 -12.49
CA LYS A 133 2.03 -0.45 -12.65
C LYS A 133 2.78 -0.44 -13.97
N GLY A 134 2.50 0.55 -14.84
CA GLY A 134 3.16 0.70 -16.14
C GLY A 134 4.62 1.17 -16.05
N ASP A 135 5.05 1.61 -14.88
CA ASP A 135 6.38 2.15 -14.55
C ASP A 135 7.15 1.24 -13.56
N ALA A 136 6.82 -0.06 -13.50
CA ALA A 136 7.52 -1.00 -12.64
C ALA A 136 8.93 -1.30 -13.16
N ASP A 137 9.92 -1.19 -12.27
CA ASP A 137 11.30 -1.62 -12.52
C ASP A 137 11.41 -3.15 -12.64
N ALA A 138 12.59 -3.63 -13.00
CA ALA A 138 12.88 -5.07 -13.00
C ALA A 138 12.68 -5.64 -11.58
N PRO A 139 12.08 -6.86 -11.44
CA PRO A 139 11.85 -7.46 -10.13
C PRO A 139 13.13 -7.62 -9.31
N ILE A 140 13.11 -7.14 -8.07
CA ILE A 140 14.21 -7.27 -7.12
C ILE A 140 14.32 -8.67 -6.50
N GLY A 141 13.24 -9.46 -6.61
CA GLY A 141 13.16 -10.80 -6.03
C GLY A 141 13.16 -10.82 -4.50
N LEU A 142 13.09 -12.03 -3.95
CA LEU A 142 13.13 -12.24 -2.49
C LEU A 142 14.50 -11.86 -1.89
N ALA A 143 15.58 -12.00 -2.65
CA ALA A 143 16.92 -11.60 -2.18
C ALA A 143 17.03 -10.08 -2.02
N GLY A 144 16.51 -9.29 -2.97
CA GLY A 144 16.44 -7.84 -2.86
C GLY A 144 15.54 -7.39 -1.70
N LEU A 145 14.36 -8.02 -1.55
CA LEU A 145 13.50 -7.77 -0.40
C LEU A 145 14.21 -8.02 0.94
N ALA A 146 14.87 -9.17 1.09
CA ALA A 146 15.60 -9.50 2.31
C ALA A 146 16.74 -8.50 2.61
N ALA A 147 17.44 -8.01 1.58
CA ALA A 147 18.47 -6.99 1.74
C ALA A 147 17.89 -5.65 2.26
N VAL A 148 16.75 -5.23 1.73
CA VAL A 148 16.04 -4.02 2.22
C VAL A 148 15.54 -4.21 3.65
N VAL A 149 14.96 -5.37 3.97
CA VAL A 149 14.51 -5.72 5.33
C VAL A 149 15.67 -5.66 6.33
N ALA A 150 16.82 -6.24 5.98
CA ALA A 150 17.99 -6.25 6.86
C ALA A 150 18.56 -4.85 7.15
N ALA A 151 18.41 -3.91 6.23
CA ALA A 151 18.89 -2.54 6.36
C ALA A 151 17.90 -1.58 7.03
N SER A 152 16.61 -1.89 6.95
CA SER A 152 15.54 -0.99 7.40
C SER A 152 15.35 -1.06 8.92
N SER A 153 15.29 0.12 9.58
CA SER A 153 14.89 0.24 10.98
C SER A 153 13.37 0.36 11.18
N ILE A 154 12.62 0.43 10.10
CA ILE A 154 11.14 0.55 10.08
C ILE A 154 10.52 -0.62 9.31
N PRO A 155 9.24 -0.94 9.53
CA PRO A 155 8.57 -2.04 8.85
C PRO A 155 8.67 -1.96 7.32
N VAL A 156 8.96 -3.09 6.68
CA VAL A 156 9.00 -3.25 5.22
C VAL A 156 7.77 -4.00 4.75
N VAL A 157 7.04 -3.44 3.80
CA VAL A 157 5.87 -4.05 3.16
C VAL A 157 6.25 -4.45 1.74
N ALA A 158 6.17 -5.74 1.42
CA ALA A 158 6.49 -6.25 0.09
C ALA A 158 5.36 -5.95 -0.90
N ILE A 159 5.70 -5.47 -2.10
CA ILE A 159 4.75 -5.19 -3.17
C ILE A 159 5.28 -5.68 -4.52
N GLY A 160 4.36 -5.87 -5.47
CA GLY A 160 4.66 -6.26 -6.86
C GLY A 160 4.52 -7.75 -7.08
N GLY A 161 3.50 -8.14 -7.85
CA GLY A 161 3.20 -9.52 -8.19
C GLY A 161 2.78 -10.42 -7.01
N VAL A 162 2.43 -9.84 -5.86
CA VAL A 162 2.00 -10.60 -4.68
C VAL A 162 0.61 -11.19 -4.89
N THR A 163 0.48 -12.47 -4.55
CA THR A 163 -0.74 -13.29 -4.59
C THR A 163 -0.81 -14.18 -3.35
N ALA A 164 -1.92 -14.88 -3.15
CA ALA A 164 -2.03 -15.88 -2.06
C ALA A 164 -0.98 -17.02 -2.17
N ALA A 165 -0.50 -17.33 -3.39
CA ALA A 165 0.47 -18.39 -3.61
C ALA A 165 1.90 -18.03 -3.17
N ASN A 166 2.23 -16.72 -3.10
CA ASN A 166 3.59 -16.26 -2.82
C ASN A 166 3.72 -15.29 -1.64
N ALA A 167 2.60 -14.82 -1.06
CA ALA A 167 2.61 -13.90 0.08
C ALA A 167 3.44 -14.43 1.27
N GLY A 168 3.30 -15.72 1.60
CA GLY A 168 4.09 -16.35 2.64
C GLY A 168 5.60 -16.30 2.40
N GLN A 169 6.04 -16.33 1.14
CA GLN A 169 7.47 -16.22 0.81
C GLN A 169 8.02 -14.82 1.13
N ALA A 170 7.21 -13.76 0.91
CA ALA A 170 7.60 -12.41 1.28
C ALA A 170 7.72 -12.23 2.81
N ILE A 171 6.79 -12.84 3.56
CA ILE A 171 6.85 -12.83 5.04
C ILE A 171 8.06 -13.62 5.53
N ALA A 172 8.33 -14.80 4.97
CA ALA A 172 9.51 -15.59 5.29
C ALA A 172 10.84 -14.86 4.97
N ALA A 173 10.85 -13.96 3.99
CA ALA A 173 11.98 -13.07 3.68
C ALA A 173 12.08 -11.87 4.64
N GLY A 174 11.20 -11.76 5.65
CA GLY A 174 11.24 -10.76 6.72
C GLY A 174 10.31 -9.55 6.51
N ALA A 175 9.46 -9.54 5.48
CA ALA A 175 8.49 -8.46 5.31
C ALA A 175 7.47 -8.44 6.48
N ALA A 176 7.13 -7.24 6.95
CA ALA A 176 6.12 -7.03 7.99
C ALA A 176 4.67 -7.20 7.48
N GLY A 177 4.51 -7.30 6.17
CA GLY A 177 3.25 -7.49 5.48
C GLY A 177 3.42 -7.37 3.97
N VAL A 178 2.31 -7.52 3.25
CA VAL A 178 2.30 -7.39 1.79
C VAL A 178 1.28 -6.35 1.32
N ALA A 179 1.58 -5.69 0.22
CA ALA A 179 0.66 -4.79 -0.47
C ALA A 179 0.23 -5.36 -1.82
N VAL A 180 -1.04 -5.22 -2.13
CA VAL A 180 -1.63 -5.75 -3.37
C VAL A 180 -2.54 -4.73 -4.04
N ILE A 181 -2.55 -4.72 -5.38
CA ILE A 181 -3.48 -3.94 -6.21
C ILE A 181 -4.38 -4.91 -6.96
N GLY A 182 -3.89 -5.45 -8.07
CA GLY A 182 -4.66 -6.28 -8.98
C GLY A 182 -5.09 -7.63 -8.39
N ALA A 183 -4.31 -8.21 -7.47
CA ALA A 183 -4.65 -9.49 -6.85
C ALA A 183 -5.99 -9.47 -6.10
N VAL A 184 -6.41 -8.31 -5.59
CA VAL A 184 -7.72 -8.10 -4.98
C VAL A 184 -8.65 -7.34 -5.94
N GLY A 185 -8.19 -6.21 -6.51
CA GLY A 185 -9.04 -5.34 -7.32
C GLY A 185 -9.57 -6.00 -8.59
N LEU A 186 -8.80 -6.88 -9.22
CA LEU A 186 -9.17 -7.61 -10.44
C LEU A 186 -9.73 -9.02 -10.17
N ALA A 187 -9.78 -9.48 -8.93
CA ALA A 187 -10.32 -10.78 -8.59
C ALA A 187 -11.82 -10.87 -8.91
N ASP A 188 -12.33 -12.05 -9.25
CA ASP A 188 -13.78 -12.29 -9.41
C ASP A 188 -14.49 -12.06 -8.07
N ASP A 189 -13.91 -12.53 -6.98
CA ASP A 189 -14.33 -12.32 -5.61
C ASP A 189 -13.20 -11.64 -4.82
N PRO A 190 -13.22 -10.28 -4.67
CA PRO A 190 -12.20 -9.54 -3.92
C PRO A 190 -12.14 -9.89 -2.44
N GLU A 191 -13.25 -10.28 -1.81
CA GLU A 191 -13.28 -10.70 -0.39
C GLU A 191 -12.52 -12.01 -0.21
N ALA A 192 -12.84 -13.02 -1.03
CA ALA A 192 -12.15 -14.30 -0.98
C ALA A 192 -10.65 -14.15 -1.30
N ALA A 193 -10.29 -13.29 -2.27
CA ALA A 193 -8.89 -13.01 -2.61
C ALA A 193 -8.13 -12.34 -1.46
N ALA A 194 -8.71 -11.33 -0.82
CA ALA A 194 -8.11 -10.66 0.34
C ALA A 194 -7.93 -11.65 1.50
N ARG A 195 -8.94 -12.46 1.79
CA ARG A 195 -8.89 -13.49 2.83
C ARG A 195 -7.79 -14.52 2.57
N ALA A 196 -7.68 -15.02 1.33
CA ALA A 196 -6.66 -16.00 0.96
C ALA A 196 -5.23 -15.45 1.11
N ILE A 197 -4.99 -14.19 0.76
CA ILE A 197 -3.69 -13.55 0.94
C ILE A 197 -3.36 -13.38 2.43
N ARG A 198 -4.31 -12.88 3.23
CA ARG A 198 -4.15 -12.75 4.68
C ARG A 198 -3.83 -14.09 5.36
N ASP A 199 -4.53 -15.16 4.98
CA ASP A 199 -4.33 -16.47 5.57
C ASP A 199 -2.98 -17.08 5.16
N ALA A 200 -2.51 -16.82 3.94
CA ALA A 200 -1.18 -17.22 3.48
C ALA A 200 -0.04 -16.51 4.27
N GLU A 201 -0.23 -15.24 4.65
CA GLU A 201 0.71 -14.53 5.51
C GLU A 201 0.78 -15.09 6.94
N ALA A 202 -0.35 -15.56 7.45
CA ALA A 202 -0.44 -16.09 8.82
C ALA A 202 0.19 -17.49 8.96
N SER A 203 0.39 -18.18 7.85
CA SER A 203 0.91 -19.55 7.80
C SER A 203 2.43 -19.60 7.54
N ALA A 204 3.09 -18.46 7.39
CA ALA A 204 4.52 -18.30 7.16
C ALA A 204 5.25 -17.85 8.43
#